data_be89093e44cb39e677c54d24ae4ca90c
#
_entry.id   be89093e44cb39e677c54d24ae4ca90c
#
_cell.length_a   1.000
_cell.length_b   1.000
_cell.length_c   1.000
_cell.angle_alpha   90.00
_cell.angle_beta   90.00
_cell.angle_gamma   90.00
#
_symmetry.space_group_name_H-M   'P 1'
#
loop_
_entity.id
_entity.type
_entity.pdbx_description
1 polymer ?
#
loop_
_entity_poly.entity_id
_entity_poly.type
_entity_poly.pdbx_seq_one_letter_code
_entity_poly.pdbx_strand_id
1 'polypeptide(L)'
;NKEKGFLIFTKKMIMRLKDKTALVTGAASGNGRAIATLFAQEGAKVVLADINKEGVEQVTADLQQKGCEVLSVVIDVTKESDIEQMVSTAISAFGRLDILINNTGIFDMLVPVADTDDALWEKVLSINLTAPMRAIRYTIPIFKEQGGGVIVNTASIAGLTGARGGGAAYVASKHGLVGLTKHVAFCYKEWNIRCNAVAPGRVDTNIRDNSKKALQTSSKDGCLSEDMAKITEKIAMGYATNQRKAAPEEIAKVALFLASDEASFVNGSILVADGAWTAY
;
A
#
# COMPACT_ATOMS: atom_id res chain seq x y z
N ASN A 1 -24.43 15.80 52.56
CA ASN A 1 -24.32 14.75 51.56
C ASN A 1 -24.53 15.36 50.18
N LYS A 2 -23.45 15.66 49.47
CA LYS A 2 -23.47 16.01 48.04
C LYS A 2 -22.91 14.81 47.30
N GLU A 3 -23.79 14.03 46.68
CA GLU A 3 -23.41 13.02 45.70
C GLU A 3 -22.85 13.73 44.47
N LYS A 4 -21.55 13.64 44.26
CA LYS A 4 -20.90 14.01 43.01
C LYS A 4 -21.17 12.89 42.00
N GLY A 5 -22.18 13.08 41.14
CA GLY A 5 -22.41 12.23 40.01
C GLY A 5 -21.19 12.28 39.06
N PHE A 6 -20.45 11.20 38.99
CA PHE A 6 -19.35 11.01 38.06
C PHE A 6 -19.99 10.75 36.69
N LEU A 7 -20.05 11.77 35.82
CA LEU A 7 -20.46 11.59 34.43
C LEU A 7 -19.37 10.77 33.73
N ILE A 8 -19.60 9.47 33.60
CA ILE A 8 -18.81 8.62 32.72
C ILE A 8 -19.19 9.00 31.30
N PHE A 9 -18.41 9.87 30.67
CA PHE A 9 -18.44 10.07 29.23
C PHE A 9 -17.94 8.78 28.57
N THR A 10 -18.85 7.88 28.22
CA THR A 10 -18.54 6.84 27.25
C THR A 10 -18.22 7.54 25.94
N LYS A 11 -16.91 7.69 25.65
CA LYS A 11 -16.43 8.23 24.38
C LYS A 11 -16.91 7.27 23.28
N LYS A 12 -18.04 7.62 22.65
CA LYS A 12 -18.55 6.88 21.49
C LYS A 12 -17.40 6.89 20.48
N MET A 13 -16.78 5.74 20.23
CA MET A 13 -15.71 5.65 19.24
C MET A 13 -16.32 6.06 17.90
N ILE A 14 -15.88 7.21 17.39
CA ILE A 14 -16.26 7.68 16.06
C ILE A 14 -15.48 6.80 15.08
N MET A 15 -16.18 5.94 14.34
CA MET A 15 -15.62 5.14 13.27
C MET A 15 -15.34 6.07 12.09
N ARG A 16 -14.05 6.26 11.75
CA ARG A 16 -13.59 7.25 10.76
C ARG A 16 -13.94 6.90 9.32
N LEU A 17 -14.23 5.63 9.03
CA LEU A 17 -14.59 5.13 7.70
C LEU A 17 -15.98 4.51 7.65
N LYS A 18 -16.85 4.90 8.59
CA LYS A 18 -18.24 4.43 8.61
C LYS A 18 -18.91 4.69 7.26
N ASP A 19 -19.63 3.68 6.76
CA ASP A 19 -20.37 3.71 5.49
C ASP A 19 -19.49 3.90 4.22
N LYS A 20 -18.17 3.80 4.32
CA LYS A 20 -17.25 3.80 3.20
C LYS A 20 -16.94 2.37 2.73
N THR A 21 -16.69 2.22 1.44
CA THR A 21 -16.19 0.98 0.83
C THR A 21 -14.75 1.17 0.41
N ALA A 22 -13.86 0.30 0.88
CA ALA A 22 -12.43 0.31 0.55
C ALA A 22 -12.01 -0.95 -0.20
N LEU A 23 -11.15 -0.79 -1.19
CA LEU A 23 -10.46 -1.87 -1.89
C LEU A 23 -8.97 -1.81 -1.54
N VAL A 24 -8.43 -2.89 -0.99
CA VAL A 24 -7.04 -2.98 -0.54
C VAL A 24 -6.31 -4.08 -1.29
N THR A 25 -5.25 -3.74 -2.03
CA THR A 25 -4.39 -4.72 -2.71
C THR A 25 -3.23 -5.18 -1.84
N GLY A 26 -2.80 -6.46 -1.98
CA GLY A 26 -1.77 -7.04 -1.13
C GLY A 26 -2.25 -7.27 0.30
N ALA A 27 -3.52 -7.65 0.46
CA ALA A 27 -4.20 -7.69 1.74
C ALA A 27 -3.97 -8.97 2.56
N ALA A 28 -3.29 -9.97 2.00
CA ALA A 28 -3.01 -11.23 2.71
C ALA A 28 -1.94 -11.09 3.79
N SER A 29 -1.06 -10.08 3.74
CA SER A 29 0.06 -9.95 4.68
C SER A 29 0.54 -8.52 4.86
N GLY A 30 1.44 -8.30 5.83
CA GLY A 30 2.17 -7.05 6.04
C GLY A 30 1.28 -5.80 6.12
N ASN A 31 1.68 -4.74 5.43
CA ASN A 31 0.96 -3.45 5.47
C ASN A 31 -0.47 -3.57 4.93
N GLY A 32 -0.69 -4.32 3.85
CA GLY A 32 -2.03 -4.48 3.27
C GLY A 32 -3.01 -5.15 4.23
N ARG A 33 -2.59 -6.23 4.90
CA ARG A 33 -3.37 -6.88 5.96
C ARG A 33 -3.68 -5.90 7.10
N ALA A 34 -2.69 -5.17 7.57
CA ALA A 34 -2.88 -4.21 8.67
C ALA A 34 -3.83 -3.07 8.27
N ILE A 35 -3.70 -2.55 7.04
CA ILE A 35 -4.60 -1.52 6.50
C ILE A 35 -6.04 -2.04 6.40
N ALA A 36 -6.25 -3.20 5.76
CA ALA A 36 -7.57 -3.80 5.60
C ALA A 36 -8.24 -4.07 6.96
N THR A 37 -7.46 -4.60 7.92
CA THR A 37 -7.93 -4.86 9.29
C THR A 37 -8.36 -3.57 9.99
N LEU A 38 -7.53 -2.54 9.95
CA LEU A 38 -7.82 -1.27 10.61
C LEU A 38 -9.02 -0.57 9.96
N PHE A 39 -9.11 -0.58 8.62
CA PHE A 39 -10.24 0.03 7.91
C PHE A 39 -11.57 -0.65 8.24
N ALA A 40 -11.60 -1.98 8.31
CA ALA A 40 -12.77 -2.73 8.72
C ALA A 40 -13.19 -2.41 10.17
N GLN A 41 -12.23 -2.28 11.08
CA GLN A 41 -12.47 -1.87 12.47
C GLN A 41 -12.97 -0.42 12.61
N GLU A 42 -12.62 0.44 11.65
CA GLU A 42 -13.09 1.83 11.55
C GLU A 42 -14.41 1.96 10.77
N GLY A 43 -15.10 0.82 10.52
CA GLY A 43 -16.44 0.78 9.96
C GLY A 43 -16.54 0.76 8.44
N ALA A 44 -15.43 0.58 7.73
CA ALA A 44 -15.47 0.40 6.29
C ALA A 44 -15.92 -1.02 5.91
N LYS A 45 -16.64 -1.12 4.78
CA LYS A 45 -16.74 -2.36 4.02
C LYS A 45 -15.45 -2.55 3.23
N VAL A 46 -14.82 -3.72 3.31
CA VAL A 46 -13.48 -3.89 2.70
C VAL A 46 -13.43 -5.05 1.74
N VAL A 47 -12.96 -4.78 0.52
CA VAL A 47 -12.54 -5.81 -0.44
C VAL A 47 -11.05 -6.04 -0.27
N LEU A 48 -10.68 -7.24 0.13
CA LEU A 48 -9.30 -7.69 0.30
C LEU A 48 -8.85 -8.39 -0.99
N ALA A 49 -7.89 -7.80 -1.70
CA ALA A 49 -7.39 -8.34 -2.96
C ALA A 49 -5.94 -8.82 -2.79
N ASP A 50 -5.67 -10.08 -3.15
CA ASP A 50 -4.31 -10.67 -3.10
C ASP A 50 -4.19 -11.85 -4.06
N ILE A 51 -2.97 -12.18 -4.45
CA ILE A 51 -2.64 -13.39 -5.22
C ILE A 51 -2.58 -14.64 -4.30
N ASN A 52 -2.27 -14.45 -3.03
CA ASN A 52 -2.22 -15.50 -2.02
C ASN A 52 -3.63 -15.81 -1.51
N LYS A 53 -4.28 -16.79 -2.17
CA LYS A 53 -5.64 -17.22 -1.87
C LYS A 53 -5.83 -17.57 -0.40
N GLU A 54 -5.01 -18.48 0.12
CA GLU A 54 -5.15 -18.98 1.50
C GLU A 54 -4.99 -17.84 2.52
N GLY A 55 -3.99 -16.97 2.31
CA GLY A 55 -3.73 -15.84 3.20
C GLY A 55 -4.86 -14.82 3.21
N VAL A 56 -5.41 -14.44 2.05
CA VAL A 56 -6.48 -13.44 1.98
C VAL A 56 -7.81 -13.98 2.49
N GLU A 57 -8.13 -15.25 2.23
CA GLU A 57 -9.32 -15.92 2.76
C GLU A 57 -9.26 -16.04 4.28
N GLN A 58 -8.09 -16.34 4.86
CA GLN A 58 -7.91 -16.40 6.31
C GLN A 58 -8.14 -15.04 6.98
N VAL A 59 -7.52 -13.97 6.42
CA VAL A 59 -7.74 -12.61 6.95
C VAL A 59 -9.21 -12.20 6.88
N THR A 60 -9.88 -12.56 5.78
CA THR A 60 -11.31 -12.28 5.60
C THR A 60 -12.15 -12.99 6.64
N ALA A 61 -11.91 -14.30 6.86
CA ALA A 61 -12.62 -15.08 7.87
C ALA A 61 -12.43 -14.52 9.28
N ASP A 62 -11.20 -14.15 9.64
CA ASP A 62 -10.88 -13.56 10.94
C ASP A 62 -11.63 -12.23 11.18
N LEU A 63 -11.82 -11.41 10.13
CA LEU A 63 -12.53 -10.14 10.21
C LEU A 63 -14.04 -10.34 10.24
N GLN A 64 -14.56 -11.30 9.46
CA GLN A 64 -15.99 -11.65 9.48
C GLN A 64 -16.42 -12.20 10.85
N GLN A 65 -15.59 -13.01 11.50
CA GLN A 65 -15.83 -13.47 12.86
C GLN A 65 -15.94 -12.33 13.89
N LYS A 66 -15.31 -11.19 13.61
CA LYS A 66 -15.40 -9.96 14.41
C LYS A 66 -16.59 -9.05 14.03
N GLY A 67 -17.44 -9.51 13.12
CA GLY A 67 -18.61 -8.77 12.65
C GLY A 67 -18.31 -7.69 11.61
N CYS A 68 -17.12 -7.71 10.97
CA CYS A 68 -16.78 -6.77 9.91
C CYS A 68 -17.40 -7.18 8.56
N GLU A 69 -17.86 -6.21 7.77
CA GLU A 69 -18.34 -6.42 6.42
C GLU A 69 -17.15 -6.45 5.43
N VAL A 70 -16.65 -7.63 5.17
CA VAL A 70 -15.47 -7.82 4.30
C VAL A 70 -15.63 -9.01 3.37
N LEU A 71 -14.96 -8.95 2.22
CA LEU A 71 -14.85 -10.07 1.28
C LEU A 71 -13.46 -10.12 0.66
N SER A 72 -13.04 -11.29 0.20
CA SER A 72 -11.79 -11.47 -0.52
C SER A 72 -11.99 -11.65 -2.01
N VAL A 73 -11.01 -11.24 -2.80
CA VAL A 73 -10.88 -11.56 -4.23
C VAL A 73 -9.45 -11.98 -4.52
N VAL A 74 -9.31 -13.13 -5.17
CA VAL A 74 -7.98 -13.66 -5.56
C VAL A 74 -7.65 -13.10 -6.94
N ILE A 75 -6.57 -12.32 -7.02
CA ILE A 75 -6.18 -11.62 -8.24
C ILE A 75 -4.66 -11.57 -8.42
N ASP A 76 -4.22 -11.58 -9.67
CA ASP A 76 -2.85 -11.24 -10.05
C ASP A 76 -2.84 -9.83 -10.65
N VAL A 77 -2.27 -8.86 -9.92
CA VAL A 77 -2.23 -7.45 -10.34
C VAL A 77 -1.45 -7.22 -11.65
N THR A 78 -0.72 -8.20 -12.17
CA THR A 78 -0.07 -8.11 -13.48
C THR A 78 -1.06 -8.29 -14.62
N LYS A 79 -2.22 -8.92 -14.35
CA LYS A 79 -3.29 -9.13 -15.31
C LYS A 79 -4.31 -8.01 -15.24
N GLU A 80 -4.57 -7.37 -16.38
CA GLU A 80 -5.51 -6.27 -16.45
C GLU A 80 -6.94 -6.71 -16.13
N SER A 81 -7.36 -7.88 -16.61
CA SER A 81 -8.67 -8.47 -16.33
C SER A 81 -8.93 -8.67 -14.83
N ASP A 82 -7.91 -9.06 -14.09
CA ASP A 82 -8.03 -9.29 -12.66
C ASP A 82 -8.17 -7.95 -11.89
N ILE A 83 -7.49 -6.90 -12.38
CA ILE A 83 -7.65 -5.53 -11.84
C ILE A 83 -9.07 -5.01 -12.09
N GLU A 84 -9.62 -5.19 -13.29
CA GLU A 84 -11.00 -4.86 -13.60
C GLU A 84 -11.97 -5.63 -12.71
N GLN A 85 -11.74 -6.93 -12.54
CA GLN A 85 -12.54 -7.80 -11.69
C GLN A 85 -12.55 -7.33 -10.23
N MET A 86 -11.41 -6.96 -9.65
CA MET A 86 -11.38 -6.52 -8.25
C MET A 86 -12.18 -5.23 -8.03
N VAL A 87 -12.14 -4.30 -9.00
CA VAL A 87 -12.90 -3.05 -8.92
C VAL A 87 -14.40 -3.32 -9.09
N SER A 88 -14.79 -4.13 -10.08
CA SER A 88 -16.20 -4.50 -10.32
C SER A 88 -16.78 -5.31 -9.14
N THR A 89 -15.96 -6.14 -8.48
CA THR A 89 -16.36 -6.87 -7.28
C THR A 89 -16.79 -5.93 -6.14
N ALA A 90 -16.05 -4.83 -5.91
CA ALA A 90 -16.41 -3.86 -4.88
C ALA A 90 -17.77 -3.22 -5.16
N ILE A 91 -18.03 -2.85 -6.42
CA ILE A 91 -19.30 -2.26 -6.84
C ILE A 91 -20.44 -3.27 -6.74
N SER A 92 -20.24 -4.49 -7.22
CA SER A 92 -21.29 -5.53 -7.21
C SER A 92 -21.68 -5.94 -5.78
N ALA A 93 -20.70 -6.01 -4.86
CA ALA A 93 -20.95 -6.45 -3.49
C ALA A 93 -21.50 -5.33 -2.59
N PHE A 94 -21.02 -4.11 -2.74
CA PHE A 94 -21.28 -3.02 -1.79
C PHE A 94 -21.96 -1.78 -2.41
N GLY A 95 -22.19 -1.78 -3.73
CA GLY A 95 -22.87 -0.71 -4.46
C GLY A 95 -22.05 0.55 -4.70
N ARG A 96 -20.83 0.63 -4.12
CA ARG A 96 -19.94 1.79 -4.22
C ARG A 96 -18.48 1.42 -3.95
N LEU A 97 -17.58 2.31 -4.35
CA LEU A 97 -16.17 2.27 -3.97
C LEU A 97 -15.73 3.68 -3.60
N ASP A 98 -15.25 3.90 -2.38
CA ASP A 98 -14.84 5.22 -1.88
C ASP A 98 -13.33 5.36 -1.76
N ILE A 99 -12.64 4.25 -1.50
CA ILE A 99 -11.22 4.25 -1.16
C ILE A 99 -10.51 3.14 -1.93
N LEU A 100 -9.46 3.51 -2.69
CA LEU A 100 -8.53 2.58 -3.32
C LEU A 100 -7.18 2.62 -2.61
N ILE A 101 -6.73 1.49 -2.08
CA ILE A 101 -5.39 1.33 -1.51
C ILE A 101 -4.54 0.47 -2.44
N ASN A 102 -3.63 1.10 -3.17
CA ASN A 102 -2.61 0.43 -3.96
C ASN A 102 -1.41 0.10 -3.05
N ASN A 103 -1.41 -1.11 -2.49
CA ASN A 103 -0.37 -1.50 -1.55
C ASN A 103 0.47 -2.68 -2.04
N THR A 104 -0.01 -3.50 -2.98
CA THR A 104 0.80 -4.58 -3.56
C THR A 104 2.12 -4.06 -4.09
N GLY A 105 3.21 -4.77 -3.79
CA GLY A 105 4.52 -4.44 -4.29
C GLY A 105 5.54 -5.54 -4.03
N ILE A 106 6.54 -5.60 -4.87
CA ILE A 106 7.70 -6.50 -4.73
C ILE A 106 8.99 -5.69 -4.67
N PHE A 107 9.99 -6.30 -4.06
CA PHE A 107 11.32 -5.76 -3.85
C PHE A 107 12.31 -6.43 -4.81
N ASP A 108 13.22 -5.68 -5.40
CA ASP A 108 14.20 -6.15 -6.39
C ASP A 108 15.50 -6.72 -5.79
N MET A 109 15.50 -7.01 -4.49
CA MET A 109 16.62 -7.59 -3.75
C MET A 109 17.92 -6.75 -3.78
N LEU A 110 17.81 -5.43 -3.99
CA LEU A 110 18.93 -4.46 -4.07
C LEU A 110 19.81 -4.63 -5.32
N VAL A 111 19.28 -5.18 -6.39
CA VAL A 111 20.04 -5.40 -7.63
C VAL A 111 20.41 -4.06 -8.26
N PRO A 112 21.71 -3.76 -8.47
CA PRO A 112 22.16 -2.54 -9.13
C PRO A 112 21.86 -2.58 -10.62
N VAL A 113 21.92 -1.42 -11.29
CA VAL A 113 21.48 -1.28 -12.69
C VAL A 113 22.25 -2.17 -13.66
N ALA A 114 23.56 -2.37 -13.43
CA ALA A 114 24.39 -3.21 -14.30
C ALA A 114 24.01 -4.71 -14.27
N ASP A 115 23.41 -5.16 -13.17
CA ASP A 115 23.01 -6.55 -12.95
C ASP A 115 21.46 -6.73 -13.07
N THR A 116 20.73 -5.65 -13.38
CA THR A 116 19.27 -5.70 -13.57
C THR A 116 18.98 -6.15 -15.00
N ASP A 117 18.47 -7.36 -15.17
CA ASP A 117 17.97 -7.82 -16.46
C ASP A 117 16.56 -7.28 -16.76
N ASP A 118 16.14 -7.37 -18.03
CA ASP A 118 14.86 -6.87 -18.48
C ASP A 118 13.69 -7.57 -17.76
N ALA A 119 13.80 -8.86 -17.48
CA ALA A 119 12.74 -9.63 -16.81
C ALA A 119 12.49 -9.15 -15.38
N LEU A 120 13.56 -8.90 -14.62
CA LEU A 120 13.45 -8.29 -13.28
C LEU A 120 12.86 -6.88 -13.35
N TRP A 121 13.39 -6.07 -14.27
CA TRP A 121 12.93 -4.70 -14.50
C TRP A 121 11.44 -4.65 -14.80
N GLU A 122 11.00 -5.36 -15.82
CA GLU A 122 9.60 -5.41 -16.26
C GLU A 122 8.67 -5.95 -15.16
N LYS A 123 9.08 -7.01 -14.47
CA LYS A 123 8.27 -7.59 -13.39
C LYS A 123 8.07 -6.60 -12.24
N VAL A 124 9.12 -5.91 -11.82
CA VAL A 124 9.03 -4.91 -10.74
C VAL A 124 8.17 -3.72 -11.16
N LEU A 125 8.37 -3.18 -12.36
CA LEU A 125 7.54 -2.08 -12.85
C LEU A 125 6.08 -2.49 -13.05
N SER A 126 5.85 -3.68 -13.59
CA SER A 126 4.50 -4.21 -13.79
C SER A 126 3.68 -4.23 -12.49
N ILE A 127 4.28 -4.69 -11.39
CA ILE A 127 3.59 -4.82 -10.10
C ILE A 127 3.55 -3.48 -9.35
N ASN A 128 4.69 -2.77 -9.28
CA ASN A 128 4.82 -1.61 -8.40
C ASN A 128 4.29 -0.30 -9.00
N LEU A 129 4.17 -0.21 -10.34
CA LEU A 129 3.80 1.02 -11.04
C LEU A 129 2.65 0.82 -12.02
N THR A 130 2.73 -0.17 -12.93
CA THR A 130 1.70 -0.37 -13.93
C THR A 130 0.38 -0.83 -13.32
N ALA A 131 0.41 -1.74 -12.36
CA ALA A 131 -0.78 -2.22 -11.66
C ALA A 131 -1.52 -1.10 -10.90
N PRO A 132 -0.86 -0.25 -10.07
CA PRO A 132 -1.51 0.93 -9.50
C PRO A 132 -2.10 1.88 -10.54
N MET A 133 -1.39 2.14 -11.66
CA MET A 133 -1.90 2.98 -12.73
C MET A 133 -3.19 2.41 -13.33
N ARG A 134 -3.24 1.11 -13.59
CA ARG A 134 -4.43 0.42 -14.11
C ARG A 134 -5.58 0.46 -13.09
N ALA A 135 -5.32 0.17 -11.81
CA ALA A 135 -6.33 0.24 -10.75
C ALA A 135 -6.92 1.65 -10.64
N ILE A 136 -6.09 2.69 -10.69
CA ILE A 136 -6.53 4.09 -10.72
C ILE A 136 -7.39 4.36 -11.96
N ARG A 137 -6.97 3.90 -13.14
CA ARG A 137 -7.70 4.08 -14.41
C ARG A 137 -9.12 3.52 -14.34
N TYR A 138 -9.30 2.33 -13.78
CA TYR A 138 -10.63 1.72 -13.61
C TYR A 138 -11.46 2.39 -12.49
N THR A 139 -10.82 2.97 -11.49
CA THR A 139 -11.51 3.56 -10.34
C THR A 139 -11.96 5.01 -10.59
N ILE A 140 -11.21 5.80 -11.35
CA ILE A 140 -11.52 7.23 -11.60
C ILE A 140 -12.92 7.47 -12.17
N PRO A 141 -13.43 6.71 -13.18
CA PRO A 141 -14.79 6.91 -13.67
C PRO A 141 -15.85 6.74 -12.58
N ILE A 142 -15.67 5.71 -11.74
CA ILE A 142 -16.56 5.42 -10.60
C ILE A 142 -16.56 6.58 -9.60
N PHE A 143 -15.39 7.07 -9.22
CA PHE A 143 -15.26 8.19 -8.30
C PHE A 143 -15.89 9.48 -8.84
N LYS A 144 -15.76 9.73 -10.16
CA LYS A 144 -16.42 10.87 -10.80
C LYS A 144 -17.95 10.76 -10.72
N GLU A 145 -18.50 9.60 -11.01
CA GLU A 145 -19.94 9.34 -10.96
C GLU A 145 -20.48 9.47 -9.54
N GLN A 146 -19.72 9.04 -8.54
CA GLN A 146 -20.08 9.10 -7.12
C GLN A 146 -19.86 10.48 -6.47
N GLY A 147 -19.20 11.43 -7.17
CA GLY A 147 -18.91 12.77 -6.67
C GLY A 147 -17.67 12.85 -5.77
N GLY A 148 -16.78 11.88 -5.84
CA GLY A 148 -15.49 11.91 -5.13
C GLY A 148 -14.97 10.54 -4.74
N GLY A 149 -13.72 10.51 -4.26
CA GLY A 149 -13.07 9.30 -3.76
C GLY A 149 -11.64 9.55 -3.30
N VAL A 150 -11.03 8.54 -2.70
CA VAL A 150 -9.68 8.64 -2.16
C VAL A 150 -8.80 7.51 -2.67
N ILE A 151 -7.61 7.86 -3.11
CA ILE A 151 -6.55 6.93 -3.50
C ILE A 151 -5.38 7.09 -2.54
N VAL A 152 -4.92 5.99 -1.96
CA VAL A 152 -3.67 5.98 -1.18
C VAL A 152 -2.73 4.95 -1.78
N ASN A 153 -1.56 5.41 -2.22
CA ASN A 153 -0.52 4.56 -2.79
C ASN A 153 0.54 4.25 -1.72
N THR A 154 0.93 3.00 -1.59
CA THR A 154 2.09 2.62 -0.77
C THR A 154 3.37 2.78 -1.61
N ALA A 155 3.97 3.96 -1.48
CA ALA A 155 5.27 4.26 -2.08
C ALA A 155 6.42 3.62 -1.26
N SER A 156 7.48 4.34 -1.03
CA SER A 156 8.62 4.00 -0.16
C SER A 156 9.50 5.23 -0.03
N ILE A 157 10.37 5.30 0.97
CA ILE A 157 11.49 6.24 0.99
C ILE A 157 12.40 6.07 -0.25
N ALA A 158 12.45 4.86 -0.83
CA ALA A 158 13.12 4.59 -2.11
C ALA A 158 12.50 5.34 -3.31
N GLY A 159 11.30 5.88 -3.18
CA GLY A 159 10.68 6.78 -4.16
C GLY A 159 11.06 8.25 -3.99
N LEU A 160 11.88 8.56 -2.98
CA LEU A 160 12.34 9.92 -2.63
C LEU A 160 13.86 10.02 -2.59
N THR A 161 14.56 8.88 -2.56
CA THR A 161 16.03 8.80 -2.46
C THR A 161 16.57 7.79 -3.46
N GLY A 162 17.79 8.01 -3.97
CA GLY A 162 18.38 7.14 -4.99
C GLY A 162 18.96 5.82 -4.49
N ALA A 163 19.18 5.65 -3.18
CA ALA A 163 19.90 4.49 -2.66
C ALA A 163 19.32 3.86 -1.40
N ARG A 164 18.40 4.51 -0.72
CA ARG A 164 17.86 3.97 0.53
C ARG A 164 16.70 3.03 0.26
N GLY A 165 16.92 1.75 0.53
CA GLY A 165 15.86 0.75 0.58
C GLY A 165 15.46 0.11 -0.75
N GLY A 166 16.26 0.19 -1.83
CA GLY A 166 15.95 -0.47 -3.09
C GLY A 166 17.12 -0.56 -4.04
N GLY A 167 17.08 -1.48 -4.99
CA GLY A 167 17.90 -1.52 -6.18
C GLY A 167 17.28 -0.69 -7.32
N ALA A 168 17.81 -0.82 -8.53
CA ALA A 168 17.48 0.04 -9.66
C ALA A 168 15.99 0.02 -10.03
N ALA A 169 15.42 -1.17 -10.22
CA ALA A 169 14.03 -1.33 -10.64
C ALA A 169 13.04 -0.87 -9.54
N TYR A 170 13.33 -1.20 -8.29
CA TYR A 170 12.49 -0.78 -7.17
C TYR A 170 12.47 0.73 -6.99
N VAL A 171 13.65 1.37 -6.98
CA VAL A 171 13.80 2.83 -6.89
C VAL A 171 13.04 3.52 -8.02
N ALA A 172 13.26 3.10 -9.27
CA ALA A 172 12.56 3.66 -10.43
C ALA A 172 11.04 3.51 -10.31
N SER A 173 10.55 2.31 -9.93
CA SER A 173 9.11 2.06 -9.77
C SER A 173 8.46 2.94 -8.69
N LYS A 174 9.15 3.15 -7.56
CA LYS A 174 8.61 3.95 -6.46
C LYS A 174 8.68 5.46 -6.72
N HIS A 175 9.70 5.95 -7.46
CA HIS A 175 9.71 7.32 -7.99
C HIS A 175 8.59 7.54 -9.01
N GLY A 176 8.36 6.58 -9.92
CA GLY A 176 7.22 6.62 -10.84
C GLY A 176 5.89 6.71 -10.13
N LEU A 177 5.71 5.93 -9.05
CA LEU A 177 4.46 5.96 -8.26
C LEU A 177 4.27 7.28 -7.51
N VAL A 178 5.34 7.92 -7.03
CA VAL A 178 5.30 9.28 -6.47
C VAL A 178 4.86 10.29 -7.52
N GLY A 179 5.42 10.21 -8.73
CA GLY A 179 5.02 11.06 -9.86
C GLY A 179 3.56 10.86 -10.24
N LEU A 180 3.12 9.60 -10.37
CA LEU A 180 1.72 9.24 -10.65
C LEU A 180 0.76 9.77 -9.58
N THR A 181 1.11 9.66 -8.30
CA THR A 181 0.30 10.19 -7.18
C THR A 181 0.04 11.68 -7.34
N LYS A 182 1.08 12.47 -7.60
CA LYS A 182 0.97 13.93 -7.79
C LYS A 182 0.17 14.29 -9.03
N HIS A 183 0.39 13.57 -10.14
CA HIS A 183 -0.34 13.77 -11.39
C HIS A 183 -1.85 13.52 -11.20
N VAL A 184 -2.23 12.40 -10.59
CA VAL A 184 -3.64 12.07 -10.33
C VAL A 184 -4.29 13.10 -9.43
N ALA A 185 -3.63 13.49 -8.34
CA ALA A 185 -4.12 14.52 -7.42
C ALA A 185 -4.41 15.85 -8.14
N PHE A 186 -3.50 16.28 -9.00
CA PHE A 186 -3.66 17.53 -9.76
C PHE A 186 -4.78 17.45 -10.80
N CYS A 187 -4.82 16.36 -11.58
CA CYS A 187 -5.75 16.22 -12.70
C CYS A 187 -7.19 16.00 -12.27
N TYR A 188 -7.45 15.43 -11.10
CA TYR A 188 -8.80 15.00 -10.71
C TYR A 188 -9.37 15.72 -9.48
N LYS A 189 -8.71 16.76 -8.98
CA LYS A 189 -9.16 17.56 -7.82
C LYS A 189 -10.57 18.16 -7.96
N GLU A 190 -10.93 18.58 -9.16
CA GLU A 190 -12.23 19.19 -9.44
C GLU A 190 -13.41 18.20 -9.26
N TRP A 191 -13.14 16.90 -9.27
CA TRP A 191 -14.14 15.87 -8.99
C TRP A 191 -14.09 15.38 -7.52
N ASN A 192 -13.51 16.18 -6.63
CA ASN A 192 -13.34 15.80 -5.22
C ASN A 192 -12.61 14.47 -5.04
N ILE A 193 -11.63 14.18 -5.92
CA ILE A 193 -10.79 12.99 -5.85
C ILE A 193 -9.45 13.38 -5.25
N ARG A 194 -9.09 12.74 -4.13
CA ARG A 194 -7.79 12.90 -3.49
C ARG A 194 -6.90 11.70 -3.80
N CYS A 195 -5.64 11.97 -4.09
CA CYS A 195 -4.63 10.94 -4.29
C CYS A 195 -3.37 11.30 -3.52
N ASN A 196 -3.02 10.47 -2.53
CA ASN A 196 -1.84 10.65 -1.71
C ASN A 196 -1.00 9.38 -1.66
N ALA A 197 0.22 9.46 -1.16
CA ALA A 197 1.02 8.27 -0.89
C ALA A 197 1.57 8.29 0.53
N VAL A 198 1.67 7.10 1.13
CA VAL A 198 2.55 6.85 2.26
C VAL A 198 3.90 6.36 1.74
N ALA A 199 4.99 6.91 2.26
CA ALA A 199 6.36 6.49 1.97
C ALA A 199 7.00 5.86 3.21
N PRO A 200 6.82 4.56 3.43
CA PRO A 200 7.39 3.89 4.57
C PRO A 200 8.91 3.79 4.48
N GLY A 201 9.57 3.83 5.63
CA GLY A 201 10.92 3.35 5.81
C GLY A 201 10.95 1.83 6.01
N ARG A 202 11.69 1.37 7.02
CA ARG A 202 11.80 -0.05 7.36
C ARG A 202 10.58 -0.52 8.14
N VAL A 203 9.83 -1.47 7.58
CA VAL A 203 8.64 -2.07 8.22
C VAL A 203 8.86 -3.57 8.38
N ASP A 204 8.38 -4.14 9.47
CA ASP A 204 8.48 -5.57 9.74
C ASP A 204 7.41 -6.34 8.94
N THR A 205 7.77 -6.73 7.73
CA THR A 205 6.89 -7.40 6.78
C THR A 205 7.61 -8.54 6.07
N ASN A 206 6.85 -9.42 5.43
CA ASN A 206 7.37 -10.53 4.63
C ASN A 206 7.71 -10.13 3.18
N ILE A 207 7.92 -8.82 2.91
CA ILE A 207 8.13 -8.35 1.52
C ILE A 207 9.29 -9.04 0.84
N ARG A 208 10.40 -9.30 1.54
CA ARG A 208 11.57 -9.97 0.96
C ARG A 208 11.26 -11.41 0.54
N ASP A 209 10.59 -12.17 1.41
CA ASP A 209 10.27 -13.57 1.14
C ASP A 209 9.19 -13.70 0.05
N ASN A 210 8.19 -12.84 0.09
CA ASN A 210 7.18 -12.75 -0.95
C ASN A 210 7.79 -12.36 -2.30
N SER A 211 8.76 -11.43 -2.31
CA SER A 211 9.45 -11.02 -3.53
C SER A 211 10.31 -12.13 -4.11
N LYS A 212 11.05 -12.89 -3.28
CA LYS A 212 11.79 -14.06 -3.74
C LYS A 212 10.88 -15.07 -4.45
N LYS A 213 9.70 -15.35 -3.87
CA LYS A 213 8.70 -16.23 -4.49
C LYS A 213 8.17 -15.66 -5.81
N ALA A 214 7.84 -14.37 -5.86
CA ALA A 214 7.27 -13.71 -7.04
C ALA A 214 8.27 -13.60 -8.19
N LEU A 215 9.54 -13.38 -7.90
CA LEU A 215 10.59 -13.25 -8.89
C LEU A 215 11.06 -14.61 -9.42
N GLN A 216 10.69 -15.72 -8.74
CA GLN A 216 11.19 -17.06 -9.07
C GLN A 216 12.69 -17.03 -9.37
N THR A 217 13.40 -16.20 -8.62
CA THR A 217 14.82 -16.05 -8.83
C THR A 217 15.48 -17.41 -8.58
N SER A 218 15.61 -18.18 -9.65
CA SER A 218 16.78 -18.94 -9.85
C SER A 218 17.94 -17.94 -9.80
N SER A 219 18.38 -17.61 -8.59
CA SER A 219 19.71 -17.07 -8.42
C SER A 219 20.61 -18.05 -9.18
N LYS A 220 21.08 -17.67 -10.35
CA LYS A 220 22.28 -18.29 -10.88
C LYS A 220 23.25 -18.22 -9.72
N ASP A 221 23.50 -19.41 -9.17
CA ASP A 221 24.41 -19.72 -8.07
C ASP A 221 25.15 -18.52 -7.46
N GLY A 222 24.65 -18.07 -6.33
CA GLY A 222 25.29 -17.60 -5.11
C GLY A 222 26.54 -16.72 -5.13
N CYS A 223 27.10 -16.34 -6.24
CA CYS A 223 28.28 -15.48 -6.32
C CYS A 223 27.86 -14.11 -6.86
N LEU A 224 27.57 -13.18 -5.93
CA LEU A 224 27.49 -11.77 -6.25
C LEU A 224 28.82 -11.34 -6.87
N SER A 225 28.81 -10.60 -7.98
CA SER A 225 30.02 -9.94 -8.45
C SER A 225 30.66 -9.11 -7.33
N GLU A 226 31.97 -8.94 -7.29
CA GLU A 226 32.60 -8.09 -6.27
C GLU A 226 32.00 -6.69 -6.22
N ASP A 227 31.63 -6.14 -7.39
CA ASP A 227 31.02 -4.83 -7.50
C ASP A 227 29.59 -4.82 -6.92
N MET A 228 28.81 -5.87 -7.17
CA MET A 228 27.48 -6.02 -6.58
C MET A 228 27.57 -6.13 -5.05
N ALA A 229 28.54 -6.85 -4.53
CA ALA A 229 28.76 -6.94 -3.08
C ALA A 229 29.09 -5.57 -2.48
N LYS A 230 30.00 -4.80 -3.08
CA LYS A 230 30.38 -3.44 -2.65
C LYS A 230 29.20 -2.46 -2.71
N ILE A 231 28.38 -2.52 -3.76
CA ILE A 231 27.20 -1.66 -3.92
C ILE A 231 26.14 -2.03 -2.88
N THR A 232 25.88 -3.33 -2.70
CA THR A 232 24.93 -3.82 -1.67
C THR A 232 25.37 -3.39 -0.27
N GLU A 233 26.68 -3.44 0.02
CA GLU A 233 27.23 -2.95 1.29
C GLU A 233 26.99 -1.45 1.48
N LYS A 234 27.21 -0.62 0.46
CA LYS A 234 26.93 0.83 0.50
C LYS A 234 25.44 1.10 0.79
N ILE A 235 24.54 0.37 0.13
CA ILE A 235 23.09 0.48 0.39
C ILE A 235 22.77 0.02 1.81
N ALA A 236 23.41 -1.06 2.26
CA ALA A 236 23.23 -1.61 3.61
C ALA A 236 23.76 -0.67 4.71
N MET A 237 24.80 0.12 4.48
CA MET A 237 25.27 1.14 5.43
C MET A 237 24.16 2.13 5.80
N GLY A 238 23.26 2.46 4.86
CA GLY A 238 22.07 3.26 5.16
C GLY A 238 21.11 2.63 6.18
N TYR A 239 21.12 1.30 6.32
CA TYR A 239 20.32 0.60 7.34
C TYR A 239 20.92 0.70 8.75
N ALA A 240 22.21 0.96 8.88
CA ALA A 240 22.87 1.07 10.18
C ALA A 240 22.39 2.29 10.99
N THR A 241 21.91 3.32 10.30
CA THR A 241 21.42 4.56 10.94
C THR A 241 19.97 4.47 11.42
N ASN A 242 19.20 3.46 10.97
CA ASN A 242 17.84 3.23 11.44
C ASN A 242 17.65 1.76 11.88
N GLN A 243 17.85 1.54 13.18
CA GLN A 243 17.75 0.19 13.78
C GLN A 243 16.29 -0.23 14.03
N ARG A 244 15.35 0.72 14.14
CA ARG A 244 13.94 0.43 14.39
C ARG A 244 13.23 0.02 13.11
N LYS A 245 12.47 -1.06 13.19
CA LYS A 245 11.44 -1.40 12.21
C LYS A 245 10.08 -0.93 12.75
N ALA A 246 9.28 -0.30 11.90
CA ALA A 246 7.88 -0.03 12.25
C ALA A 246 7.07 -1.34 12.20
N ALA A 247 6.05 -1.44 13.03
CA ALA A 247 5.01 -2.44 12.85
C ALA A 247 4.09 -2.05 11.65
N PRO A 248 3.52 -3.01 10.92
CA PRO A 248 2.57 -2.71 9.82
C PRO A 248 1.39 -1.84 10.27
N GLU A 249 0.95 -1.97 11.51
CA GLU A 249 -0.14 -1.18 12.11
C GLU A 249 0.19 0.32 12.19
N GLU A 250 1.47 0.68 12.28
CA GLU A 250 1.89 2.09 12.28
C GLU A 250 1.69 2.70 10.90
N ILE A 251 1.96 1.94 9.84
CA ILE A 251 1.72 2.36 8.46
C ILE A 251 0.21 2.39 8.16
N ALA A 252 -0.55 1.44 8.70
CA ALA A 252 -2.00 1.41 8.56
C ALA A 252 -2.67 2.66 9.15
N LYS A 253 -2.17 3.19 10.29
CA LYS A 253 -2.67 4.44 10.89
C LYS A 253 -2.44 5.65 9.99
N VAL A 254 -1.31 5.70 9.29
CA VAL A 254 -1.02 6.77 8.32
C VAL A 254 -1.94 6.65 7.10
N ALA A 255 -2.14 5.44 6.58
CA ALA A 255 -3.07 5.19 5.48
C ALA A 255 -4.51 5.56 5.87
N LEU A 256 -4.93 5.26 7.09
CA LEU A 256 -6.24 5.62 7.63
C LEU A 256 -6.43 7.14 7.69
N PHE A 257 -5.45 7.88 8.18
CA PHE A 257 -5.49 9.35 8.16
C PHE A 257 -5.69 9.86 6.73
N LEU A 258 -4.86 9.42 5.78
CA LEU A 258 -4.96 9.86 4.38
C LEU A 258 -6.28 9.48 3.72
N ALA A 259 -6.89 8.35 4.13
CA ALA A 259 -8.16 7.85 3.60
C ALA A 259 -9.38 8.55 4.20
N SER A 260 -9.27 9.07 5.41
CA SER A 260 -10.38 9.70 6.15
C SER A 260 -10.61 11.16 5.78
N ASP A 261 -11.72 11.73 6.26
CA ASP A 261 -12.06 13.14 6.08
C ASP A 261 -11.13 14.07 6.88
N GLU A 262 -10.37 13.55 7.86
CA GLU A 262 -9.32 14.29 8.56
C GLU A 262 -8.24 14.83 7.60
N ALA A 263 -8.02 14.16 6.46
CA ALA A 263 -7.10 14.57 5.41
C ALA A 263 -7.80 15.29 4.24
N SER A 264 -8.95 15.92 4.46
CA SER A 264 -9.76 16.56 3.40
C SER A 264 -9.00 17.62 2.58
N PHE A 265 -8.04 18.29 3.17
CA PHE A 265 -7.18 19.28 2.48
C PHE A 265 -5.80 18.72 2.08
N VAL A 266 -5.55 17.42 2.27
CA VAL A 266 -4.31 16.74 1.89
C VAL A 266 -4.52 16.05 0.55
N ASN A 267 -3.88 16.58 -0.51
CA ASN A 267 -3.97 16.03 -1.87
C ASN A 267 -2.63 16.19 -2.61
N GLY A 268 -2.11 15.12 -3.19
CA GLY A 268 -0.81 15.07 -3.85
C GLY A 268 0.38 14.94 -2.90
N SER A 269 0.14 14.72 -1.62
CA SER A 269 1.17 14.60 -0.59
C SER A 269 1.81 13.21 -0.59
N ILE A 270 3.11 13.20 -0.30
CA ILE A 270 3.88 11.97 -0.03
C ILE A 270 4.27 12.01 1.45
N LEU A 271 3.51 11.30 2.29
CA LEU A 271 3.70 11.31 3.72
C LEU A 271 4.76 10.28 4.11
N VAL A 272 5.91 10.77 4.54
CA VAL A 272 7.03 9.92 4.97
C VAL A 272 6.75 9.35 6.36
N ALA A 273 6.90 8.04 6.50
CA ALA A 273 6.73 7.30 7.75
C ALA A 273 7.93 6.35 7.96
N ASP A 274 9.07 6.90 8.37
CA ASP A 274 10.36 6.22 8.34
C ASP A 274 11.20 6.32 9.62
N GLY A 275 10.64 6.87 10.70
CA GLY A 275 11.36 7.08 11.94
C GLY A 275 12.55 8.03 11.82
N ALA A 276 12.39 9.07 10.99
CA ALA A 276 13.41 10.08 10.67
C ALA A 276 14.62 9.55 9.86
N TRP A 277 14.49 8.38 9.23
CA TRP A 277 15.58 7.80 8.43
C TRP A 277 16.04 8.71 7.27
N THR A 278 15.14 9.52 6.71
CA THR A 278 15.44 10.42 5.59
C THR A 278 15.47 11.89 6.00
N ALA A 279 15.49 12.20 7.30
CA ALA A 279 15.44 13.58 7.79
C ALA A 279 16.78 14.33 7.80
N TYR A 280 17.84 13.75 7.18
CA TYR A 280 19.18 14.36 7.10
C TYR A 280 19.77 14.28 5.69
#